data_6c7f79c3e6e25a6a133149a2fdaddfd1
#
_entry.id   6c7f79c3e6e25a6a133149a2fdaddfd1
#
_cell.length_a   1.000
_cell.length_b   1.000
_cell.length_c   1.000
_cell.angle_alpha   90.00
_cell.angle_beta   90.00
_cell.angle_gamma   90.00
#
_symmetry.space_group_name_H-M   'P 1'
#
loop_
_entity.id
_entity.type
_entity.pdbx_description
1 polymer ?
#
loop_
_entity_poly.entity_id
_entity_poly.type
_entity_poly.pdbx_seq_one_letter_code
_entity_poly.pdbx_strand_id
1 'polypeptide(L)'
;MGVLLAEVSGTPSAWVARWAHLLPAGGRVLDVACGSGRHVRWLSAAGFKVTGVDRDEAAVAPLRDIAEVIVADIEAGPWPLPSRRFDGIVITNYLWRPLWPALLGALAEGGMLICETFADGQQHIGRPTRPEFLLERGELLRACAGLRVVAYEDGFDPAAPRFVQRIVAAREASSGVATVRYGLAGPGG
;
A
#
# COMPACT_ATOMS: atom_id res chain seq x y z
N MET A 1 -6.68 6.64 31.64
CA MET A 1 -7.85 6.70 30.74
C MET A 1 -7.35 7.25 29.42
N GLY A 2 -6.73 6.35 28.59
CA GLY A 2 -6.10 6.70 27.33
C GLY A 2 -7.15 6.71 26.24
N VAL A 3 -7.40 7.88 25.66
CA VAL A 3 -8.22 8.04 24.47
C VAL A 3 -7.43 7.42 23.32
N LEU A 4 -7.88 6.27 22.80
CA LEU A 4 -7.53 5.83 21.45
C LEU A 4 -8.02 6.95 20.53
N LEU A 5 -7.08 7.72 19.98
CA LEU A 5 -7.34 8.54 18.81
C LEU A 5 -7.69 7.58 17.68
N ALA A 6 -9.00 7.39 17.46
CA ALA A 6 -9.49 6.79 16.24
C ALA A 6 -8.83 7.57 15.08
N GLU A 7 -8.08 6.88 14.22
CA GLU A 7 -7.62 7.48 12.97
C GLU A 7 -8.82 8.16 12.35
N VAL A 8 -8.70 9.46 12.07
CA VAL A 8 -9.77 10.24 11.44
C VAL A 8 -10.09 9.53 10.12
N SER A 9 -11.26 8.90 10.09
CA SER A 9 -11.75 8.13 8.94
C SER A 9 -11.80 9.07 7.73
N GLY A 10 -10.75 9.04 6.89
CA GLY A 10 -10.68 9.88 5.70
C GLY A 10 -9.28 10.38 5.30
N THR A 11 -8.33 10.46 6.23
CA THR A 11 -6.97 10.94 5.91
C THR A 11 -6.11 9.79 5.37
N PRO A 12 -5.37 9.97 4.26
CA PRO A 12 -4.44 8.96 3.77
C PRO A 12 -3.30 8.74 4.78
N SER A 13 -2.66 7.59 4.72
CA SER A 13 -1.40 7.36 5.43
C SER A 13 -0.39 8.43 5.04
N ALA A 14 0.33 8.99 6.04
CA ALA A 14 1.39 9.96 5.78
C ALA A 14 2.50 9.37 4.87
N TRP A 15 2.73 8.06 4.97
CA TRP A 15 3.66 7.35 4.09
C TRP A 15 3.17 7.35 2.65
N VAL A 16 1.90 7.01 2.40
CA VAL A 16 1.32 7.05 1.05
C VAL A 16 1.32 8.47 0.49
N ALA A 17 0.88 9.45 1.29
CA ALA A 17 0.85 10.85 0.86
C ALA A 17 2.25 11.39 0.52
N ARG A 18 3.26 11.04 1.31
CA ARG A 18 4.67 11.44 1.07
C ARG A 18 5.20 10.93 -0.26
N TRP A 19 4.88 9.70 -0.64
CA TRP A 19 5.53 9.03 -1.76
C TRP A 19 4.68 8.95 -3.03
N ALA A 20 3.42 9.33 -2.99
CA ALA A 20 2.54 9.31 -4.16
C ALA A 20 3.02 10.19 -5.33
N HIS A 21 3.88 11.18 -5.06
CA HIS A 21 4.49 12.00 -6.12
C HIS A 21 5.40 11.19 -7.08
N LEU A 22 5.79 9.98 -6.71
CA LEU A 22 6.55 9.07 -7.56
C LEU A 22 5.66 8.29 -8.55
N LEU A 23 4.35 8.31 -8.35
CA LEU A 23 3.40 7.68 -9.27
C LEU A 23 3.24 8.56 -10.53
N PRO A 24 3.16 7.98 -11.72
CA PRO A 24 2.94 8.75 -12.94
C PRO A 24 1.57 9.45 -12.89
N ALA A 25 1.51 10.72 -13.31
CA ALA A 25 0.28 11.50 -13.32
C ALA A 25 -0.83 10.77 -14.12
N GLY A 26 -2.03 10.65 -13.51
CA GLY A 26 -3.15 9.92 -14.10
C GLY A 26 -2.96 8.40 -14.19
N GLY A 27 -1.91 7.86 -13.57
CA GLY A 27 -1.59 6.44 -13.56
C GLY A 27 -2.68 5.58 -12.92
N ARG A 28 -2.63 4.28 -13.22
CA ARG A 28 -3.54 3.28 -12.64
C ARG A 28 -2.99 2.82 -11.31
N VAL A 29 -3.75 3.01 -10.25
CA VAL A 29 -3.34 2.64 -8.88
C VAL A 29 -4.30 1.61 -8.29
N LEU A 30 -3.75 0.55 -7.74
CA LEU A 30 -4.48 -0.46 -6.98
C LEU A 30 -4.34 -0.18 -5.48
N ASP A 31 -5.46 -0.07 -4.77
CA ASP A 31 -5.52 -0.04 -3.31
C ASP A 31 -5.99 -1.41 -2.82
N VAL A 32 -5.10 -2.13 -2.14
CA VAL A 32 -5.30 -3.53 -1.70
C VAL A 32 -5.87 -3.56 -0.29
N ALA A 33 -6.98 -4.31 -0.09
CA ALA A 33 -7.74 -4.32 1.15
C ALA A 33 -8.13 -2.89 1.56
N CYS A 34 -8.79 -2.19 0.63
CA CYS A 34 -8.99 -0.74 0.71
C CYS A 34 -9.96 -0.30 1.80
N GLY A 35 -10.75 -1.22 2.39
CA GLY A 35 -11.73 -0.94 3.42
C GLY A 35 -12.72 0.15 2.99
N SER A 36 -12.96 1.14 3.86
CA SER A 36 -13.83 2.29 3.55
C SER A 36 -13.23 3.28 2.53
N GLY A 37 -12.02 3.01 1.99
CA GLY A 37 -11.45 3.71 0.84
C GLY A 37 -10.81 5.06 1.13
N ARG A 38 -10.14 5.25 2.26
CA ARG A 38 -9.43 6.50 2.56
C ARG A 38 -8.39 6.86 1.48
N HIS A 39 -7.62 5.87 1.02
CA HIS A 39 -6.64 6.09 -0.06
C HIS A 39 -7.31 6.15 -1.42
N VAL A 40 -8.35 5.33 -1.67
CA VAL A 40 -9.14 5.42 -2.91
C VAL A 40 -9.63 6.84 -3.13
N ARG A 41 -10.28 7.46 -2.12
CA ARG A 41 -10.80 8.84 -2.22
C ARG A 41 -9.69 9.85 -2.48
N TRP A 42 -8.62 9.77 -1.71
CA TRP A 42 -7.52 10.71 -1.80
C TRP A 42 -6.78 10.61 -3.14
N LEU A 43 -6.46 9.39 -3.60
CA LEU A 43 -5.79 9.16 -4.89
C LEU A 43 -6.68 9.55 -6.07
N SER A 44 -7.98 9.24 -6.02
CA SER A 44 -8.92 9.66 -7.06
C SER A 44 -9.03 11.18 -7.16
N ALA A 45 -9.10 11.88 -6.02
CA ALA A 45 -9.09 13.34 -5.97
C ALA A 45 -7.78 13.95 -6.49
N ALA A 46 -6.66 13.22 -6.36
CA ALA A 46 -5.36 13.59 -6.93
C ALA A 46 -5.24 13.27 -8.44
N GLY A 47 -6.29 12.72 -9.06
CA GLY A 47 -6.35 12.48 -10.50
C GLY A 47 -5.87 11.10 -10.95
N PHE A 48 -5.60 10.16 -10.05
CA PHE A 48 -5.26 8.78 -10.39
C PHE A 48 -6.50 7.96 -10.78
N LYS A 49 -6.30 6.94 -11.62
CA LYS A 49 -7.33 5.94 -11.95
C LYS A 49 -7.26 4.81 -10.93
N VAL A 50 -8.09 4.88 -9.91
CA VAL A 50 -7.98 3.97 -8.77
C VAL A 50 -8.88 2.74 -8.95
N THR A 51 -8.35 1.57 -8.62
CA THR A 51 -9.08 0.33 -8.43
C THR A 51 -8.92 -0.07 -6.96
N GLY A 52 -10.01 -0.16 -6.20
CA GLY A 52 -10.02 -0.68 -4.83
C GLY A 52 -10.44 -2.14 -4.81
N VAL A 53 -9.77 -2.96 -4.01
CA VAL A 53 -10.18 -4.35 -3.76
C VAL A 53 -10.38 -4.55 -2.28
N ASP A 54 -11.54 -5.04 -1.88
CA ASP A 54 -11.85 -5.45 -0.51
C ASP A 54 -12.94 -6.53 -0.51
N ARG A 55 -13.06 -7.29 0.57
CA ARG A 55 -14.12 -8.30 0.75
C ARG A 55 -15.42 -7.71 1.31
N ASP A 56 -15.37 -6.56 1.94
CA ASP A 56 -16.51 -5.91 2.57
C ASP A 56 -17.27 -5.04 1.55
N GLU A 57 -18.32 -5.62 0.95
CA GLU A 57 -19.23 -4.95 0.02
C GLU A 57 -19.79 -3.64 0.60
N ALA A 58 -20.20 -3.66 1.87
CA ALA A 58 -20.81 -2.47 2.49
C ALA A 58 -19.81 -1.33 2.66
N ALA A 59 -18.55 -1.65 2.98
CA ALA A 59 -17.50 -0.66 3.12
C ALA A 59 -17.14 0.00 1.78
N VAL A 60 -17.14 -0.77 0.69
CA VAL A 60 -16.69 -0.27 -0.61
C VAL A 60 -17.80 0.29 -1.49
N ALA A 61 -19.07 -0.04 -1.24
CA ALA A 61 -20.20 0.43 -2.05
C ALA A 61 -20.20 1.96 -2.28
N PRO A 62 -19.88 2.82 -1.27
CA PRO A 62 -19.82 4.27 -1.45
C PRO A 62 -18.66 4.78 -2.33
N LEU A 63 -17.77 3.89 -2.77
CA LEU A 63 -16.62 4.26 -3.61
C LEU A 63 -16.91 4.12 -5.10
N ARG A 64 -18.00 3.46 -5.50
CA ARG A 64 -18.32 3.12 -6.89
C ARG A 64 -18.50 4.33 -7.80
N ASP A 65 -18.89 5.47 -7.22
CA ASP A 65 -19.06 6.71 -7.99
C ASP A 65 -17.73 7.41 -8.33
N ILE A 66 -16.63 7.02 -7.65
CA ILE A 66 -15.34 7.72 -7.76
C ILE A 66 -14.19 6.81 -8.23
N ALA A 67 -14.35 5.50 -8.15
CA ALA A 67 -13.32 4.54 -8.49
C ALA A 67 -13.93 3.20 -8.94
N GLU A 68 -13.12 2.39 -9.62
CA GLU A 68 -13.46 0.99 -9.83
C GLU A 68 -13.34 0.23 -8.51
N VAL A 69 -14.35 -0.58 -8.17
CA VAL A 69 -14.37 -1.37 -6.95
C VAL A 69 -14.60 -2.84 -7.27
N ILE A 70 -13.75 -3.68 -6.73
CA ILE A 70 -13.82 -5.13 -6.83
C ILE A 70 -14.06 -5.71 -5.44
N VAL A 71 -15.19 -6.39 -5.28
CA VAL A 71 -15.51 -7.12 -4.05
C VAL A 71 -14.97 -8.54 -4.19
N ALA A 72 -13.94 -8.86 -3.42
CA ALA A 72 -13.30 -10.16 -3.45
C ALA A 72 -12.60 -10.48 -2.13
N ASP A 73 -12.71 -11.73 -1.70
CA ASP A 73 -11.87 -12.27 -0.63
C ASP A 73 -10.54 -12.74 -1.25
N ILE A 74 -9.52 -11.91 -1.12
CA ILE A 74 -8.18 -12.14 -1.66
C ILE A 74 -7.31 -13.06 -0.79
N GLU A 75 -7.83 -13.53 0.34
CA GLU A 75 -7.19 -14.52 1.21
C GLU A 75 -7.69 -15.93 0.90
N ALA A 76 -8.99 -16.10 0.72
CA ALA A 76 -9.62 -17.41 0.50
C ALA A 76 -9.95 -17.69 -0.98
N GLY A 77 -10.07 -16.65 -1.80
CA GLY A 77 -10.43 -16.76 -3.22
C GLY A 77 -9.24 -16.61 -4.16
N PRO A 78 -9.46 -16.78 -5.46
CA PRO A 78 -8.45 -16.52 -6.47
C PRO A 78 -8.17 -15.01 -6.57
N TRP A 79 -6.95 -14.67 -6.99
CA TRP A 79 -6.59 -13.27 -7.30
C TRP A 79 -7.53 -12.70 -8.39
N PRO A 80 -8.31 -11.64 -8.12
CA PRO A 80 -9.36 -11.17 -9.03
C PRO A 80 -8.84 -10.40 -10.25
N LEU A 81 -7.54 -10.10 -10.31
CA LEU A 81 -6.93 -9.22 -11.32
C LEU A 81 -5.74 -9.89 -12.06
N PRO A 82 -5.87 -11.13 -12.58
CA PRO A 82 -4.72 -11.94 -13.02
C PRO A 82 -3.95 -11.33 -14.20
N SER A 83 -4.60 -10.55 -15.05
CA SER A 83 -3.99 -9.97 -16.27
C SER A 83 -3.80 -8.45 -16.20
N ARG A 84 -4.14 -7.84 -15.07
CA ARG A 84 -4.05 -6.38 -14.94
C ARG A 84 -2.67 -5.96 -14.44
N ARG A 85 -2.25 -4.78 -14.90
CA ARG A 85 -1.02 -4.12 -14.47
C ARG A 85 -1.34 -2.72 -13.97
N PHE A 86 -0.65 -2.31 -12.91
CA PHE A 86 -0.84 -1.03 -12.24
C PHE A 86 0.47 -0.27 -12.18
N ASP A 87 0.37 1.04 -12.37
CA ASP A 87 1.49 1.97 -12.26
C ASP A 87 1.83 2.25 -10.78
N GLY A 88 0.87 2.00 -9.89
CA GLY A 88 1.04 2.03 -8.44
C GLY A 88 0.25 0.92 -7.74
N ILE A 89 0.83 0.36 -6.68
CA ILE A 89 0.12 -0.54 -5.76
C ILE A 89 0.31 0.02 -4.35
N VAL A 90 -0.81 0.28 -3.67
CA VAL A 90 -0.85 0.77 -2.29
C VAL A 90 -1.37 -0.35 -1.39
N ILE A 91 -0.67 -0.60 -0.29
CA ILE A 91 -1.04 -1.59 0.73
C ILE A 91 -0.84 -0.95 2.10
N THR A 92 -1.90 -0.81 2.88
CA THR A 92 -1.79 -0.27 4.24
C THR A 92 -2.56 -1.09 5.26
N ASN A 93 -1.94 -1.33 6.42
CA ASN A 93 -2.54 -2.07 7.53
C ASN A 93 -3.06 -3.47 7.14
N TYR A 94 -2.46 -4.08 6.12
CA TYR A 94 -2.83 -5.38 5.59
C TYR A 94 -1.60 -6.23 5.33
N LEU A 95 -1.67 -7.50 5.69
CA LEU A 95 -0.61 -8.49 5.45
C LEU A 95 -1.23 -9.85 5.16
N TRP A 96 -1.02 -10.35 3.93
CA TRP A 96 -1.31 -11.72 3.53
C TRP A 96 -0.17 -12.24 2.67
N ARG A 97 0.75 -13.01 3.26
CA ARG A 97 2.00 -13.44 2.61
C ARG A 97 1.81 -14.19 1.29
N PRO A 98 0.82 -15.08 1.15
CA PRO A 98 0.59 -15.79 -0.12
C PRO A 98 0.25 -14.86 -1.30
N LEU A 99 -0.16 -13.62 -1.04
CA LEU A 99 -0.56 -12.69 -2.09
C LEU A 99 0.63 -11.98 -2.77
N TRP A 100 1.81 -11.95 -2.16
CA TRP A 100 2.97 -11.23 -2.67
C TRP A 100 3.32 -11.52 -4.13
N PRO A 101 3.37 -12.80 -4.61
CA PRO A 101 3.66 -13.07 -6.01
C PRO A 101 2.66 -12.42 -6.97
N ALA A 102 1.37 -12.45 -6.63
CA ALA A 102 0.32 -11.84 -7.45
C ALA A 102 0.42 -10.31 -7.46
N LEU A 103 0.68 -9.69 -6.31
CA LEU A 103 0.86 -8.24 -6.19
C LEU A 103 2.09 -7.76 -6.97
N LEU A 104 3.23 -8.40 -6.76
CA LEU A 104 4.42 -8.07 -7.54
C LEU A 104 4.19 -8.32 -9.02
N GLY A 105 3.53 -9.42 -9.39
CA GLY A 105 3.16 -9.69 -10.78
C GLY A 105 2.25 -8.62 -11.39
N ALA A 106 1.38 -7.99 -10.61
CA ALA A 106 0.48 -6.93 -11.06
C ALA A 106 1.14 -5.54 -11.18
N LEU A 107 2.36 -5.36 -10.67
CA LEU A 107 3.08 -4.11 -10.82
C LEU A 107 3.64 -3.97 -12.24
N ALA A 108 3.33 -2.87 -12.92
CA ALA A 108 3.81 -2.58 -14.26
C ALA A 108 5.33 -2.31 -14.27
N GLU A 109 5.98 -2.37 -15.42
CA GLU A 109 7.33 -1.82 -15.59
C GLU A 109 7.30 -0.31 -15.35
N GLY A 110 8.26 0.20 -14.58
CA GLY A 110 8.25 1.57 -14.08
C GLY A 110 7.27 1.81 -12.93
N GLY A 111 6.48 0.80 -12.53
CA GLY A 111 5.48 0.91 -11.48
C GLY A 111 6.08 0.93 -10.07
N MET A 112 5.31 1.47 -9.12
CA MET A 112 5.72 1.73 -7.74
C MET A 112 4.85 0.99 -6.74
N LEU A 113 5.47 0.23 -5.84
CA LEU A 113 4.82 -0.31 -4.65
C LEU A 113 5.02 0.65 -3.49
N ILE A 114 3.93 1.04 -2.81
CA ILE A 114 3.93 1.83 -1.57
C ILE A 114 3.23 1.00 -0.50
N CYS A 115 3.97 0.48 0.46
CA CYS A 115 3.43 -0.39 1.50
C CYS A 115 3.78 0.12 2.89
N GLU A 116 2.81 0.05 3.81
CA GLU A 116 2.95 0.30 5.23
C GLU A 116 2.07 -0.69 6.00
N THR A 117 2.63 -1.50 6.88
CA THR A 117 1.83 -2.35 7.75
C THR A 117 2.55 -2.65 9.07
N PHE A 118 1.82 -3.28 9.98
CA PHE A 118 2.29 -3.56 11.33
C PHE A 118 3.45 -4.55 11.36
N ALA A 119 4.37 -4.33 12.28
CA ALA A 119 5.56 -5.15 12.49
C ALA A 119 5.64 -5.74 13.89
N ASP A 120 6.56 -6.68 14.08
CA ASP A 120 6.89 -7.27 15.36
C ASP A 120 7.15 -6.19 16.43
N GLY A 121 6.59 -6.38 17.60
CA GLY A 121 6.50 -5.40 18.69
C GLY A 121 5.10 -4.82 18.87
N GLN A 122 4.27 -4.76 17.82
CA GLN A 122 2.91 -4.23 17.88
C GLN A 122 2.02 -5.00 18.85
N GLN A 123 2.17 -6.32 18.96
CA GLN A 123 1.39 -7.19 19.85
C GLN A 123 1.50 -6.80 21.32
N HIS A 124 2.55 -6.07 21.70
CA HIS A 124 2.77 -5.64 23.08
C HIS A 124 2.11 -4.31 23.44
N ILE A 125 1.64 -3.56 22.43
CA ILE A 125 1.07 -2.23 22.65
C ILE A 125 -0.36 -2.09 22.09
N GLY A 126 -0.79 -3.00 21.21
CA GLY A 126 -2.12 -2.91 20.61
C GLY A 126 -2.43 -4.02 19.62
N ARG A 127 -3.41 -3.77 18.76
CA ARG A 127 -3.77 -4.67 17.65
C ARG A 127 -3.03 -4.30 16.37
N PRO A 128 -2.79 -5.26 15.46
CA PRO A 128 -3.02 -6.70 15.60
C PRO A 128 -2.07 -7.36 16.60
N THR A 129 -2.50 -8.48 17.21
CA THR A 129 -1.68 -9.23 18.17
C THR A 129 -1.21 -10.58 17.62
N ARG A 130 -1.80 -11.05 16.54
CA ARG A 130 -1.50 -12.34 15.93
C ARG A 130 -0.26 -12.25 15.05
N PRO A 131 0.74 -13.14 15.21
CA PRO A 131 2.01 -13.07 14.46
C PRO A 131 1.86 -13.09 12.94
N GLU A 132 0.84 -13.77 12.43
CA GLU A 132 0.57 -13.84 10.99
C GLU A 132 0.23 -12.47 10.36
N PHE A 133 -0.18 -11.49 11.16
CA PHE A 133 -0.47 -10.12 10.73
C PHE A 133 0.64 -9.13 11.06
N LEU A 134 1.77 -9.62 11.57
CA LEU A 134 2.93 -8.80 11.92
C LEU A 134 4.11 -9.18 11.03
N LEU A 135 4.74 -8.18 10.45
CA LEU A 135 5.96 -8.36 9.68
C LEU A 135 7.13 -8.70 10.61
N GLU A 136 7.92 -9.68 10.22
CA GLU A 136 9.22 -9.94 10.82
C GLU A 136 10.23 -8.85 10.43
N ARG A 137 11.30 -8.69 11.20
CA ARG A 137 12.36 -7.72 10.92
C ARG A 137 12.88 -7.86 9.48
N GLY A 138 12.86 -6.76 8.73
CA GLY A 138 13.33 -6.71 7.35
C GLY A 138 12.49 -7.51 6.35
N GLU A 139 11.28 -7.92 6.70
CA GLU A 139 10.47 -8.78 5.82
C GLU A 139 10.09 -8.08 4.52
N LEU A 140 9.73 -6.80 4.54
CA LEU A 140 9.42 -6.06 3.30
C LEU A 140 10.62 -5.98 2.36
N LEU A 141 11.85 -5.88 2.87
CA LEU A 141 13.05 -5.91 2.04
C LEU A 141 13.18 -7.27 1.33
N ARG A 142 12.92 -8.37 2.03
CA ARG A 142 12.96 -9.72 1.44
C ARG A 142 11.83 -9.91 0.43
N ALA A 143 10.62 -9.48 0.76
CA ALA A 143 9.46 -9.58 -0.14
C ALA A 143 9.67 -8.79 -1.45
N CYS A 144 10.38 -7.66 -1.39
CA CYS A 144 10.67 -6.78 -2.52
C CYS A 144 12.07 -6.99 -3.12
N ALA A 145 12.75 -8.12 -2.88
CA ALA A 145 14.13 -8.36 -3.31
C ALA A 145 14.36 -8.21 -4.82
N GLY A 146 13.32 -8.38 -5.65
CA GLY A 146 13.37 -8.17 -7.11
C GLY A 146 13.07 -6.75 -7.57
N LEU A 147 12.84 -5.81 -6.64
CA LEU A 147 12.52 -4.41 -6.94
C LEU A 147 13.65 -3.49 -6.47
N ARG A 148 13.72 -2.30 -7.03
CA ARG A 148 14.58 -1.25 -6.52
C ARG A 148 13.93 -0.58 -5.31
N VAL A 149 14.51 -0.75 -4.14
CA VAL A 149 14.06 -0.06 -2.92
C VAL A 149 14.45 1.41 -3.01
N VAL A 150 13.44 2.29 -2.91
CA VAL A 150 13.59 3.75 -2.93
C VAL A 150 13.63 4.30 -1.49
N ALA A 151 12.76 3.77 -0.62
CA ALA A 151 12.70 4.12 0.78
C ALA A 151 12.27 2.91 1.63
N TYR A 152 12.79 2.83 2.84
CA TYR A 152 12.44 1.80 3.80
C TYR A 152 12.55 2.32 5.23
N GLU A 153 11.59 1.98 6.05
CA GLU A 153 11.58 2.23 7.49
C GLU A 153 11.12 0.97 8.23
N ASP A 154 11.75 0.67 9.36
CA ASP A 154 11.39 -0.45 10.26
C ASP A 154 11.57 0.02 11.70
N GLY A 155 10.48 0.17 12.44
CA GLY A 155 10.56 0.65 13.81
C GLY A 155 9.23 1.13 14.39
N PHE A 156 9.37 1.89 15.48
CA PHE A 156 8.24 2.48 16.20
C PHE A 156 7.93 3.90 15.67
N ASP A 157 6.69 4.12 15.28
CA ASP A 157 6.18 5.44 14.88
C ASP A 157 5.56 6.15 16.10
N PRO A 158 6.21 7.19 16.67
CA PRO A 158 5.69 7.87 17.84
C PRO A 158 4.53 8.82 17.52
N ALA A 159 4.38 9.25 16.27
CA ALA A 159 3.30 10.15 15.86
C ALA A 159 1.95 9.42 15.79
N ALA A 160 1.98 8.14 15.43
CA ALA A 160 0.85 7.24 15.55
C ALA A 160 1.35 5.97 16.25
N PRO A 161 1.34 5.90 17.59
CA PRO A 161 2.05 4.90 18.38
C PRO A 161 1.82 3.47 17.91
N ARG A 162 2.77 2.94 17.09
CA ARG A 162 2.70 1.62 16.48
C ARG A 162 4.07 1.15 15.98
N PHE A 163 4.28 -0.15 15.98
CA PHE A 163 5.42 -0.76 15.29
C PHE A 163 5.03 -1.04 13.84
N VAL A 164 5.83 -0.58 12.89
CA VAL A 164 5.55 -0.69 11.45
C VAL A 164 6.82 -0.97 10.66
N GLN A 165 6.64 -1.63 9.52
CA GLN A 165 7.55 -1.52 8.39
C GLN A 165 6.87 -0.78 7.25
N ARG A 166 7.67 0.00 6.53
CA ARG A 166 7.27 0.80 5.39
C ARG A 166 8.26 0.62 4.26
N ILE A 167 7.77 0.47 3.04
CA ILE A 167 8.62 0.38 1.88
C ILE A 167 8.03 1.12 0.70
N VAL A 168 8.90 1.75 -0.08
CA VAL A 168 8.63 2.21 -1.44
C VAL A 168 9.62 1.52 -2.34
N ALA A 169 9.11 0.77 -3.30
CA ALA A 169 9.95 -0.02 -4.19
C ALA A 169 9.44 0.05 -5.63
N ALA A 170 10.35 0.20 -6.59
CA ALA A 170 10.07 0.35 -8.01
C ALA A 170 10.38 -0.92 -8.79
N ARG A 171 9.52 -1.30 -9.72
CA ARG A 171 9.86 -2.23 -10.78
C ARG A 171 10.55 -1.47 -11.89
N GLU A 172 11.87 -1.51 -11.94
CA GLU A 172 12.61 -0.90 -13.04
C GLU A 172 12.36 -1.64 -14.37
N ALA A 173 12.33 -0.88 -15.47
CA ALA A 173 12.17 -1.47 -16.79
C ALA A 173 13.43 -2.28 -17.18
N SER A 174 13.24 -3.42 -17.83
CA SER A 174 14.31 -4.37 -18.17
C SER A 174 15.26 -3.91 -19.27
N SER A 175 14.98 -2.81 -19.97
CA SER A 175 15.75 -2.38 -21.14
C SER A 175 16.23 -0.94 -21.08
N GLY A 176 17.56 -0.76 -21.07
CA GLY A 176 18.34 0.31 -21.70
C GLY A 176 18.00 1.78 -21.39
N VAL A 177 17.16 2.07 -20.45
CA VAL A 177 16.74 3.43 -20.14
C VAL A 177 17.77 4.09 -19.21
N ALA A 178 17.99 5.38 -19.41
CA ALA A 178 18.80 6.22 -18.54
C ALA A 178 18.42 5.99 -17.07
N THR A 179 19.37 6.05 -16.16
CA THR A 179 19.18 5.88 -14.71
C THR A 179 17.97 6.68 -14.22
N VAL A 180 16.93 5.96 -13.79
CA VAL A 180 15.73 6.60 -13.24
C VAL A 180 16.10 7.30 -11.92
N ARG A 181 15.65 8.54 -11.78
CA ARG A 181 15.89 9.35 -10.59
C ARG A 181 14.60 9.43 -9.77
N TYR A 182 14.59 8.78 -8.61
CA TYR A 182 13.49 8.85 -7.67
C TYR A 182 13.74 10.00 -6.69
N GLY A 183 12.92 11.06 -6.76
CA GLY A 183 13.02 12.19 -5.83
C GLY A 183 12.66 11.76 -4.41
N LEU A 184 13.56 11.97 -3.43
CA LEU A 184 13.32 11.57 -2.03
C LEU A 184 12.51 12.60 -1.24
N ALA A 185 12.37 13.82 -1.76
CA ALA A 185 11.52 14.86 -1.18
C ALA A 185 10.21 14.94 -1.97
N GLY A 186 9.08 14.86 -1.27
CA GLY A 186 7.77 15.17 -1.85
C GLY A 186 7.61 16.68 -2.11
N PRO A 187 6.56 17.10 -2.84
CA PRO A 187 6.27 18.52 -3.05
C PRO A 187 6.04 19.20 -1.70
N GLY A 188 6.95 20.09 -1.29
CA GLY A 188 6.87 20.86 -0.04
C GLY A 188 7.90 20.50 1.03
N GLY A 189 8.91 19.71 0.71
CA GLY A 189 10.10 19.48 1.56
C GLY A 189 11.24 20.43 1.21
#